data_cc8b5fd3c9d03143a7cf6df72619b56c
#
_entry.id   cc8b5fd3c9d03143a7cf6df72619b56c
#
_cell.length_a   1.000
_cell.length_b   1.000
_cell.length_c   1.000
_cell.angle_alpha   90.00
_cell.angle_beta   90.00
_cell.angle_gamma   90.00
#
_symmetry.space_group_name_H-M   'P 1'
#
loop_
_entity.id
_entity.type
_entity.pdbx_description
1 polymer ?
#
loop_
_entity_poly.entity_id
_entity_poly.type
_entity_poly.pdbx_seq_one_letter_code
_entity_poly.pdbx_strand_id
1 'polypeptide(L)'
;MAPFGHACCIVLTVAAAADAKVTRSADGVPIRFEVSGQGSPSLVFVHGWAFDRRLWDDQVRRLSPKNRIITLDLAGHGESGRQRAQWTMAAFGEDVKAVVEAADARQLVLIGHSMGGPVVLEAARRMPERTKGVVLVDTLFDVTQQVPPDQLDAMTKRLETDYAGTIRQFVTEYLFAPDTPASVREQVLNHAIAIPADLSTAMLRESWAYDPLPALRDIKAPIRAVNSDKFPTNREANRRYMQGFETIILRGTGHYPMLEDPEAFSRALAQTLAAVSR
;
A
#
# COMPACT_ATOMS: atom_id res chain seq x y z
N MET A 1 0.13 25.59 -58.82
CA MET A 1 0.84 24.91 -57.71
C MET A 1 0.05 25.14 -56.44
N ALA A 2 -0.69 24.14 -56.00
CA ALA A 2 -1.47 24.22 -54.76
C ALA A 2 -0.68 23.56 -53.63
N PRO A 3 -0.67 24.11 -52.40
CA PRO A 3 0.05 23.50 -51.28
C PRO A 3 -0.81 22.37 -50.66
N PHE A 4 -0.22 21.19 -50.51
CA PHE A 4 -0.77 20.07 -49.75
C PHE A 4 -0.71 20.38 -48.25
N GLY A 5 -1.86 20.60 -47.64
CA GLY A 5 -2.00 20.69 -46.21
C GLY A 5 -1.91 19.29 -45.57
N HIS A 6 -0.90 19.05 -44.74
CA HIS A 6 -0.81 17.84 -43.89
C HIS A 6 -1.76 18.01 -42.72
N ALA A 7 -2.85 17.28 -42.68
CA ALA A 7 -3.70 17.14 -41.51
C ALA A 7 -3.01 16.24 -40.51
N CYS A 8 -2.57 16.81 -39.40
CA CYS A 8 -2.06 16.06 -38.25
C CYS A 8 -3.25 15.48 -37.48
N CYS A 9 -3.53 14.16 -37.64
CA CYS A 9 -4.51 13.47 -36.84
C CYS A 9 -3.95 13.30 -35.42
N ILE A 10 -4.41 14.12 -34.49
CA ILE A 10 -4.20 13.89 -33.07
C ILE A 10 -5.11 12.73 -32.65
N VAL A 11 -4.54 11.55 -32.49
CA VAL A 11 -5.23 10.41 -31.88
C VAL A 11 -5.32 10.69 -30.36
N LEU A 12 -6.46 11.21 -29.93
CA LEU A 12 -6.80 11.24 -28.51
C LEU A 12 -7.07 9.80 -28.06
N THR A 13 -6.07 9.18 -27.42
CA THR A 13 -6.28 7.95 -26.66
C THR A 13 -7.11 8.28 -25.41
N VAL A 14 -8.41 8.04 -25.49
CA VAL A 14 -9.27 8.01 -24.31
C VAL A 14 -8.80 6.83 -23.47
N ALA A 15 -8.21 7.11 -22.31
CA ALA A 15 -7.93 6.08 -21.32
C ALA A 15 -9.27 5.40 -20.99
N ALA A 16 -9.40 4.12 -21.31
CA ALA A 16 -10.57 3.34 -20.94
C ALA A 16 -10.69 3.39 -19.39
N ALA A 17 -11.88 3.74 -18.91
CA ALA A 17 -12.18 3.67 -17.50
C ALA A 17 -11.90 2.22 -17.04
N ALA A 18 -11.18 2.08 -15.91
CA ALA A 18 -10.89 0.76 -15.36
C ALA A 18 -12.20 0.08 -14.97
N ASP A 19 -12.47 -1.12 -15.52
CA ASP A 19 -13.62 -1.92 -15.10
C ASP A 19 -13.36 -2.45 -13.70
N ALA A 20 -14.13 -1.96 -12.76
CA ALA A 20 -14.06 -2.39 -11.39
C ALA A 20 -14.61 -3.82 -11.26
N LYS A 21 -13.79 -4.74 -10.76
CA LYS A 21 -14.06 -6.18 -10.65
C LYS A 21 -14.19 -6.60 -9.20
N VAL A 22 -14.80 -7.76 -8.97
CA VAL A 22 -14.90 -8.38 -7.64
C VAL A 22 -14.41 -9.82 -7.74
N THR A 23 -13.59 -10.23 -6.78
CA THR A 23 -13.24 -11.64 -6.54
C THR A 23 -13.57 -12.01 -5.08
N ARG A 24 -13.31 -13.26 -4.69
CA ARG A 24 -13.48 -13.70 -3.31
C ARG A 24 -12.15 -14.10 -2.72
N SER A 25 -11.86 -13.61 -1.53
CA SER A 25 -10.74 -14.06 -0.71
C SER A 25 -10.92 -15.51 -0.26
N ALA A 26 -9.90 -16.11 0.30
CA ALA A 26 -9.92 -17.51 0.78
C ALA A 26 -11.03 -17.78 1.81
N ASP A 27 -11.43 -16.78 2.60
CA ASP A 27 -12.53 -16.84 3.57
C ASP A 27 -13.89 -16.46 2.97
N GLY A 28 -13.97 -16.24 1.66
CA GLY A 28 -15.20 -15.92 0.93
C GLY A 28 -15.56 -14.44 0.90
N VAL A 29 -14.81 -13.56 1.57
CA VAL A 29 -15.06 -12.10 1.55
C VAL A 29 -14.89 -11.56 0.13
N PRO A 30 -15.87 -10.78 -0.40
CA PRO A 30 -15.75 -10.15 -1.70
C PRO A 30 -14.70 -9.02 -1.65
N ILE A 31 -13.75 -9.05 -2.58
CA ILE A 31 -12.66 -8.09 -2.71
C ILE A 31 -12.81 -7.32 -4.01
N ARG A 32 -12.95 -6.00 -3.90
CA ARG A 32 -13.03 -5.07 -5.02
C ARG A 32 -11.64 -4.75 -5.54
N PHE A 33 -11.46 -4.77 -6.85
CA PHE A 33 -10.19 -4.40 -7.48
C PHE A 33 -10.38 -3.82 -8.88
N GLU A 34 -9.36 -3.15 -9.36
CA GLU A 34 -9.30 -2.59 -10.70
C GLU A 34 -7.99 -2.96 -11.40
N VAL A 35 -8.05 -3.05 -12.73
CA VAL A 35 -6.87 -3.30 -13.58
C VAL A 35 -6.78 -2.19 -14.62
N SER A 36 -5.65 -1.51 -14.67
CA SER A 36 -5.38 -0.42 -15.61
C SER A 36 -4.09 -0.68 -16.39
N GLY A 37 -4.03 -0.26 -17.64
CA GLY A 37 -2.85 -0.41 -18.48
C GLY A 37 -2.54 -1.86 -18.85
N GLN A 38 -1.34 -2.07 -19.41
CA GLN A 38 -0.84 -3.37 -19.87
C GLN A 38 0.66 -3.48 -19.59
N GLY A 39 1.18 -4.71 -19.62
CA GLY A 39 2.61 -4.97 -19.41
C GLY A 39 2.92 -6.05 -18.37
N SER A 40 4.19 -6.33 -18.19
CA SER A 40 4.71 -7.28 -17.21
C SER A 40 6.07 -6.76 -16.72
N PRO A 41 6.35 -6.85 -15.41
CA PRO A 41 5.48 -7.34 -14.34
C PRO A 41 4.27 -6.42 -14.10
N SER A 42 3.19 -6.99 -13.54
CA SER A 42 2.07 -6.19 -13.03
C SER A 42 2.46 -5.52 -11.71
N LEU A 43 2.14 -4.24 -11.57
CA LEU A 43 2.33 -3.47 -10.36
C LEU A 43 1.06 -3.59 -9.51
N VAL A 44 1.15 -4.20 -8.33
CA VAL A 44 0.01 -4.41 -7.42
C VAL A 44 0.13 -3.44 -6.25
N PHE A 45 -0.78 -2.49 -6.15
CA PHE A 45 -0.79 -1.46 -5.13
C PHE A 45 -1.76 -1.80 -4.00
N VAL A 46 -1.24 -1.85 -2.78
CA VAL A 46 -1.98 -2.18 -1.56
C VAL A 46 -1.95 -0.97 -0.61
N HIS A 47 -3.12 -0.45 -0.29
CA HIS A 47 -3.28 0.70 0.61
C HIS A 47 -3.04 0.34 2.08
N GLY A 48 -2.87 1.35 2.91
CA GLY A 48 -2.77 1.23 4.35
C GLY A 48 -4.13 1.20 5.06
N TRP A 49 -4.10 1.11 6.39
CA TRP A 49 -5.28 1.23 7.23
C TRP A 49 -6.06 2.51 6.91
N ALA A 50 -7.38 2.43 6.98
CA ALA A 50 -8.36 3.50 6.77
C ALA A 50 -8.50 4.03 5.34
N PHE A 51 -7.67 3.61 4.40
CA PHE A 51 -7.79 4.01 3.00
C PHE A 51 -8.42 2.91 2.13
N ASP A 52 -8.50 3.19 0.84
CA ASP A 52 -8.96 2.29 -0.20
C ASP A 52 -8.04 2.41 -1.44
N ARG A 53 -8.38 1.71 -2.52
CA ARG A 53 -7.59 1.70 -3.76
C ARG A 53 -7.32 3.08 -4.37
N ARG A 54 -8.20 4.07 -4.10
CA ARG A 54 -8.11 5.44 -4.63
C ARG A 54 -6.93 6.22 -4.05
N LEU A 55 -6.32 5.74 -2.95
CA LEU A 55 -5.04 6.27 -2.48
C LEU A 55 -4.00 6.35 -3.60
N TRP A 56 -4.10 5.47 -4.58
CA TRP A 56 -3.13 5.28 -5.65
C TRP A 56 -3.52 5.90 -7.00
N ASP A 57 -4.61 6.69 -7.07
CA ASP A 57 -5.13 7.25 -8.32
C ASP A 57 -4.09 8.06 -9.10
N ASP A 58 -3.25 8.85 -8.41
CA ASP A 58 -2.18 9.59 -9.06
C ASP A 58 -1.14 8.66 -9.68
N GLN A 59 -0.74 7.62 -8.97
CA GLN A 59 0.22 6.61 -9.46
C GLN A 59 -0.37 5.79 -10.60
N VAL A 60 -1.64 5.43 -10.53
CA VAL A 60 -2.35 4.75 -11.63
C VAL A 60 -2.32 5.63 -12.88
N ARG A 61 -2.70 6.89 -12.78
CA ARG A 61 -2.69 7.83 -13.91
C ARG A 61 -1.30 7.98 -14.55
N ARG A 62 -0.25 8.06 -13.73
CA ARG A 62 1.13 8.25 -14.21
C ARG A 62 1.76 7.00 -14.80
N LEU A 63 1.46 5.84 -14.24
CA LEU A 63 2.16 4.59 -14.56
C LEU A 63 1.41 3.70 -15.56
N SER A 64 0.08 3.75 -15.62
CA SER A 64 -0.73 2.88 -16.50
C SER A 64 -0.45 3.03 -18.02
N PRO A 65 0.05 4.16 -18.53
CA PRO A 65 0.46 4.23 -19.94
C PRO A 65 1.58 3.26 -20.32
N LYS A 66 2.39 2.80 -19.35
CA LYS A 66 3.56 1.94 -19.59
C LYS A 66 3.56 0.65 -18.78
N ASN A 67 2.62 0.49 -17.84
CA ASN A 67 2.59 -0.64 -16.92
C ASN A 67 1.17 -1.17 -16.76
N ARG A 68 1.08 -2.46 -16.47
CA ARG A 68 -0.17 -3.06 -15.98
C ARG A 68 -0.24 -2.84 -14.47
N ILE A 69 -1.30 -2.20 -14.00
CA ILE A 69 -1.51 -1.83 -12.59
C ILE A 69 -2.75 -2.53 -12.07
N ILE A 70 -2.63 -3.06 -10.87
CA ILE A 70 -3.73 -3.66 -10.12
C ILE A 70 -3.83 -2.89 -8.81
N THR A 71 -5.00 -2.35 -8.51
CA THR A 71 -5.34 -1.74 -7.22
C THR A 71 -6.51 -2.50 -6.61
N LEU A 72 -6.57 -2.59 -5.29
CA LEU A 72 -7.65 -3.28 -4.59
C LEU A 72 -8.02 -2.56 -3.30
N ASP A 73 -9.26 -2.79 -2.87
CA ASP A 73 -9.69 -2.50 -1.52
C ASP A 73 -9.50 -3.77 -0.68
N LEU A 74 -8.70 -3.71 0.37
CA LEU A 74 -8.59 -4.81 1.33
C LEU A 74 -9.95 -5.07 1.99
N ALA A 75 -10.19 -6.27 2.47
CA ALA A 75 -11.40 -6.56 3.25
C ALA A 75 -11.61 -5.51 4.36
N GLY A 76 -12.84 -5.10 4.61
CA GLY A 76 -13.17 -4.07 5.59
C GLY A 76 -13.01 -2.63 5.09
N HIS A 77 -12.40 -2.40 3.93
CA HIS A 77 -12.12 -1.09 3.36
C HIS A 77 -12.87 -0.86 2.05
N GLY A 78 -13.05 0.41 1.70
CA GLY A 78 -13.65 0.82 0.44
C GLY A 78 -14.96 0.10 0.13
N GLU A 79 -15.01 -0.54 -1.04
CA GLU A 79 -16.16 -1.30 -1.55
C GLU A 79 -16.04 -2.81 -1.33
N SER A 80 -15.00 -3.28 -0.62
CA SER A 80 -14.84 -4.69 -0.25
C SER A 80 -15.73 -5.10 0.91
N GLY A 81 -15.96 -6.40 1.06
CA GLY A 81 -16.78 -6.98 2.12
C GLY A 81 -16.18 -6.80 3.51
N ARG A 82 -17.05 -6.82 4.53
CA ARG A 82 -16.69 -6.59 5.93
C ARG A 82 -16.92 -7.82 6.84
N GLN A 83 -17.35 -8.94 6.28
CA GLN A 83 -17.65 -10.15 7.05
C GLN A 83 -16.43 -11.06 7.09
N ARG A 84 -15.58 -10.85 8.10
CA ARG A 84 -14.38 -11.66 8.35
C ARG A 84 -14.25 -11.93 9.85
N ALA A 85 -13.84 -13.14 10.22
CA ALA A 85 -13.65 -13.52 11.61
C ALA A 85 -12.31 -13.03 12.19
N GLN A 86 -11.26 -12.94 11.35
CA GLN A 86 -9.91 -12.58 11.77
C GLN A 86 -9.28 -11.57 10.83
N TRP A 87 -8.85 -10.44 11.38
CA TRP A 87 -8.28 -9.30 10.62
C TRP A 87 -6.75 -9.33 10.56
N THR A 88 -6.17 -10.53 10.43
CA THR A 88 -4.72 -10.70 10.42
C THR A 88 -4.08 -10.24 9.12
N MET A 89 -2.79 -9.85 9.17
CA MET A 89 -2.02 -9.51 7.97
C MET A 89 -1.95 -10.70 7.00
N ALA A 90 -1.94 -11.91 7.54
CA ALA A 90 -2.02 -13.15 6.78
C ALA A 90 -3.32 -13.28 5.95
N ALA A 91 -4.47 -12.95 6.55
CA ALA A 91 -5.76 -12.96 5.87
C ALA A 91 -5.84 -11.88 4.78
N PHE A 92 -5.29 -10.68 5.03
CA PHE A 92 -5.16 -9.64 4.00
C PHE A 92 -4.20 -10.06 2.86
N GLY A 93 -3.16 -10.83 3.16
CA GLY A 93 -2.29 -11.44 2.14
C GLY A 93 -3.05 -12.36 1.18
N GLU A 94 -4.06 -13.11 1.67
CA GLU A 94 -4.95 -13.91 0.84
C GLU A 94 -5.87 -13.05 -0.04
N ASP A 95 -6.30 -11.86 0.42
CA ASP A 95 -7.05 -10.91 -0.42
C ASP A 95 -6.23 -10.52 -1.65
N VAL A 96 -4.96 -10.15 -1.45
CA VAL A 96 -4.05 -9.79 -2.55
C VAL A 96 -3.84 -10.98 -3.49
N LYS A 97 -3.64 -12.18 -2.96
CA LYS A 97 -3.47 -13.40 -3.77
C LYS A 97 -4.71 -13.68 -4.62
N ALA A 98 -5.90 -13.61 -4.04
CA ALA A 98 -7.16 -13.81 -4.78
C ALA A 98 -7.34 -12.80 -5.93
N VAL A 99 -6.98 -11.54 -5.70
CA VAL A 99 -7.01 -10.50 -6.74
C VAL A 99 -6.00 -10.78 -7.85
N VAL A 100 -4.77 -11.15 -7.51
CA VAL A 100 -3.72 -11.51 -8.47
C VAL A 100 -4.14 -12.69 -9.34
N GLU A 101 -4.75 -13.70 -8.75
CA GLU A 101 -5.27 -14.87 -9.47
C GLU A 101 -6.44 -14.49 -10.40
N ALA A 102 -7.42 -13.72 -9.91
CA ALA A 102 -8.55 -13.24 -10.71
C ALA A 102 -8.13 -12.30 -11.84
N ALA A 103 -7.04 -11.57 -11.66
CA ALA A 103 -6.45 -10.72 -12.70
C ALA A 103 -5.54 -11.50 -13.67
N ASP A 104 -5.30 -12.80 -13.50
CA ASP A 104 -4.31 -13.61 -14.25
C ASP A 104 -2.93 -12.93 -14.34
N ALA A 105 -2.44 -12.40 -13.21
CA ALA A 105 -1.13 -11.74 -13.17
C ALA A 105 -0.04 -12.74 -12.78
N ARG A 106 0.95 -12.96 -13.66
CA ARG A 106 1.97 -14.01 -13.50
C ARG A 106 3.29 -13.53 -12.93
N GLN A 107 3.64 -12.28 -13.17
CA GLN A 107 4.83 -11.63 -12.62
C GLN A 107 4.39 -10.34 -11.93
N LEU A 108 4.87 -10.12 -10.71
CA LEU A 108 4.37 -9.09 -9.81
C LEU A 108 5.50 -8.26 -9.22
N VAL A 109 5.26 -6.96 -9.12
CA VAL A 109 5.89 -6.12 -8.11
C VAL A 109 4.79 -5.69 -7.16
N LEU A 110 4.94 -6.03 -5.87
CA LEU A 110 3.97 -5.72 -4.83
C LEU A 110 4.37 -4.42 -4.13
N ILE A 111 3.46 -3.45 -4.08
CA ILE A 111 3.70 -2.14 -3.47
C ILE A 111 2.72 -1.97 -2.32
N GLY A 112 3.21 -1.79 -1.08
CA GLY A 112 2.35 -1.69 0.10
C GLY A 112 2.67 -0.46 0.96
N HIS A 113 1.65 0.34 1.26
CA HIS A 113 1.76 1.50 2.14
C HIS A 113 1.32 1.16 3.56
N SER A 114 2.10 1.57 4.57
CA SER A 114 1.73 1.45 5.98
C SER A 114 1.34 0.00 6.35
N MET A 115 0.12 -0.26 6.84
CA MET A 115 -0.42 -1.61 7.06
C MET A 115 -0.33 -2.49 5.79
N GLY A 116 -0.41 -1.90 4.60
CA GLY A 116 -0.21 -2.61 3.34
C GLY A 116 1.20 -3.21 3.18
N GLY A 117 2.21 -2.72 3.92
CA GLY A 117 3.56 -3.31 3.93
C GLY A 117 3.58 -4.74 4.47
N PRO A 118 3.16 -5.00 5.72
CA PRO A 118 2.91 -6.35 6.23
C PRO A 118 2.07 -7.22 5.28
N VAL A 119 1.01 -6.66 4.72
CA VAL A 119 0.12 -7.38 3.79
C VAL A 119 0.86 -7.84 2.53
N VAL A 120 1.68 -6.98 1.91
CA VAL A 120 2.44 -7.40 0.71
C VAL A 120 3.55 -8.38 1.04
N LEU A 121 4.12 -8.39 2.25
CA LEU A 121 5.03 -9.46 2.68
C LEU A 121 4.29 -10.79 2.77
N GLU A 122 3.10 -10.79 3.37
CA GLU A 122 2.25 -12.00 3.46
C GLU A 122 1.81 -12.51 2.07
N ALA A 123 1.50 -11.61 1.14
CA ALA A 123 1.20 -11.96 -0.24
C ALA A 123 2.44 -12.51 -0.97
N ALA A 124 3.60 -11.86 -0.81
CA ALA A 124 4.85 -12.26 -1.47
C ALA A 124 5.28 -13.69 -1.09
N ARG A 125 5.25 -14.04 0.21
CA ARG A 125 5.63 -15.39 0.65
C ARG A 125 4.68 -16.48 0.16
N ARG A 126 3.42 -16.13 -0.16
CA ARG A 126 2.42 -17.05 -0.74
C ARG A 126 2.55 -17.20 -2.25
N MET A 127 3.25 -16.27 -2.90
CA MET A 127 3.43 -16.25 -4.36
C MET A 127 4.91 -16.06 -4.75
N PRO A 128 5.85 -16.84 -4.19
CA PRO A 128 7.29 -16.59 -4.35
C PRO A 128 7.73 -16.65 -5.80
N GLU A 129 7.18 -17.54 -6.62
CA GLU A 129 7.53 -17.71 -8.03
C GLU A 129 7.03 -16.53 -8.91
N ARG A 130 5.94 -15.88 -8.49
CA ARG A 130 5.35 -14.75 -9.21
C ARG A 130 5.97 -13.42 -8.80
N THR A 131 6.41 -13.28 -7.54
CA THR A 131 6.91 -12.02 -6.97
C THR A 131 8.32 -11.73 -7.46
N LYS A 132 8.48 -10.64 -8.22
CA LYS A 132 9.76 -10.15 -8.76
C LYS A 132 10.37 -9.06 -7.88
N GLY A 133 9.58 -8.40 -7.07
CA GLY A 133 10.05 -7.39 -6.13
C GLY A 133 8.95 -6.95 -5.19
N VAL A 134 9.36 -6.35 -4.06
CA VAL A 134 8.48 -5.73 -3.08
C VAL A 134 8.93 -4.30 -2.85
N VAL A 135 8.00 -3.37 -2.84
CA VAL A 135 8.22 -1.97 -2.50
C VAL A 135 7.41 -1.61 -1.27
N LEU A 136 8.08 -1.27 -0.21
CA LEU A 136 7.49 -0.80 1.05
C LEU A 136 7.39 0.73 1.00
N VAL A 137 6.22 1.26 1.33
CA VAL A 137 5.99 2.71 1.33
C VAL A 137 5.62 3.14 2.74
N ASP A 138 6.51 3.90 3.34
CA ASP A 138 6.41 4.48 4.68
C ASP A 138 5.98 3.47 5.74
N THR A 139 6.73 2.36 5.83
CA THR A 139 6.44 1.23 6.73
C THR A 139 7.68 0.39 7.01
N LEU A 140 7.60 -0.47 8.03
CA LEU A 140 8.65 -1.42 8.41
C LEU A 140 10.04 -0.75 8.51
N PHE A 141 10.07 0.37 9.21
CA PHE A 141 11.27 1.19 9.38
C PHE A 141 12.42 0.43 10.07
N ASP A 142 12.07 -0.47 10.98
CA ASP A 142 12.97 -1.41 11.64
C ASP A 142 12.23 -2.73 11.89
N VAL A 143 12.58 -3.78 11.14
CA VAL A 143 11.89 -5.09 11.22
C VAL A 143 12.23 -5.88 12.47
N THR A 144 13.18 -5.42 13.27
CA THR A 144 13.55 -6.04 14.57
C THR A 144 12.79 -5.45 15.75
N GLN A 145 12.10 -4.33 15.55
CA GLN A 145 11.28 -3.70 16.57
C GLN A 145 9.85 -4.23 16.54
N GLN A 146 9.35 -4.55 17.71
CA GLN A 146 7.96 -4.93 17.93
C GLN A 146 7.35 -4.05 19.00
N VAL A 147 6.07 -3.78 18.89
CA VAL A 147 5.33 -3.06 19.93
C VAL A 147 5.21 -3.99 21.14
N PRO A 148 5.67 -3.58 22.33
CA PRO A 148 5.50 -4.37 23.54
C PRO A 148 4.03 -4.69 23.84
N PRO A 149 3.70 -5.90 24.32
CA PRO A 149 2.31 -6.33 24.55
C PRO A 149 1.50 -5.39 25.45
N ASP A 150 2.12 -4.85 26.50
CA ASP A 150 1.50 -3.91 27.43
C ASP A 150 1.16 -2.57 26.76
N GLN A 151 1.99 -2.08 25.85
CA GLN A 151 1.72 -0.88 25.07
C GLN A 151 0.61 -1.13 24.04
N LEU A 152 0.61 -2.31 23.41
CA LEU A 152 -0.44 -2.72 22.48
C LEU A 152 -1.78 -2.80 23.19
N ASP A 153 -1.85 -3.40 24.37
CA ASP A 153 -3.06 -3.52 25.18
C ASP A 153 -3.55 -2.13 25.66
N ALA A 154 -2.63 -1.27 26.11
CA ALA A 154 -2.96 0.10 26.50
C ALA A 154 -3.55 0.91 25.35
N MET A 155 -2.95 0.83 24.15
CA MET A 155 -3.47 1.52 22.96
C MET A 155 -4.82 0.95 22.52
N THR A 156 -4.99 -0.36 22.53
CA THR A 156 -6.27 -1.04 22.22
C THR A 156 -7.37 -0.55 23.17
N LYS A 157 -7.11 -0.52 24.46
CA LYS A 157 -8.06 -0.04 25.47
C LYS A 157 -8.45 1.43 25.24
N ARG A 158 -7.52 2.29 24.85
CA ARG A 158 -7.83 3.69 24.51
C ARG A 158 -8.76 3.78 23.30
N LEU A 159 -8.51 2.98 22.24
CA LEU A 159 -9.37 2.91 21.06
C LEU A 159 -10.78 2.40 21.41
N GLU A 160 -10.90 1.41 22.28
CA GLU A 160 -12.19 0.90 22.75
C GLU A 160 -12.98 1.91 23.60
N THR A 161 -12.27 2.77 24.36
CA THR A 161 -12.88 3.75 25.27
C THR A 161 -13.29 5.04 24.56
N ASP A 162 -12.41 5.58 23.71
CA ASP A 162 -12.61 6.80 22.92
C ASP A 162 -11.91 6.65 21.57
N TYR A 163 -12.59 5.99 20.65
CA TYR A 163 -12.05 5.76 19.30
C TYR A 163 -11.73 7.06 18.58
N ALA A 164 -12.71 7.97 18.48
CA ALA A 164 -12.56 9.18 17.68
C ALA A 164 -11.48 10.13 18.23
N GLY A 165 -11.44 10.33 19.54
CA GLY A 165 -10.42 11.16 20.20
C GLY A 165 -9.02 10.54 20.07
N THR A 166 -8.90 9.23 20.32
CA THR A 166 -7.64 8.50 20.21
C THR A 166 -7.10 8.52 18.78
N ILE A 167 -7.95 8.28 17.78
CA ILE A 167 -7.53 8.31 16.38
C ILE A 167 -7.14 9.73 15.94
N ARG A 168 -7.91 10.76 16.33
CA ARG A 168 -7.53 12.16 16.02
C ARG A 168 -6.16 12.50 16.58
N GLN A 169 -5.91 12.15 17.82
CA GLN A 169 -4.62 12.38 18.46
C GLN A 169 -3.51 11.61 17.72
N PHE A 170 -3.68 10.31 17.53
CA PHE A 170 -2.69 9.46 16.86
C PHE A 170 -2.33 9.97 15.45
N VAL A 171 -3.33 10.25 14.62
CA VAL A 171 -3.13 10.73 13.25
C VAL A 171 -2.42 12.10 13.25
N THR A 172 -2.84 13.02 14.13
CA THR A 172 -2.28 14.38 14.16
C THR A 172 -0.84 14.41 14.66
N GLU A 173 -0.52 13.63 15.69
CA GLU A 173 0.81 13.64 16.31
C GLU A 173 1.83 12.79 15.55
N TYR A 174 1.41 11.66 15.01
CA TYR A 174 2.34 10.66 14.47
C TYR A 174 2.36 10.58 12.95
N LEU A 175 1.29 10.92 12.24
CA LEU A 175 1.25 10.66 10.80
C LEU A 175 1.57 11.87 9.93
N PHE A 176 1.44 13.10 10.43
CA PHE A 176 1.68 14.30 9.63
C PHE A 176 3.06 14.91 9.86
N ALA A 177 3.67 15.42 8.80
CA ALA A 177 4.79 16.36 8.87
C ALA A 177 4.27 17.76 9.28
N PRO A 178 5.13 18.66 9.78
CA PRO A 178 4.73 20.03 10.08
C PRO A 178 4.03 20.74 8.91
N ASP A 179 4.53 20.53 7.71
CA ASP A 179 4.06 21.21 6.48
C ASP A 179 3.04 20.36 5.68
N THR A 180 2.51 19.25 6.24
CA THR A 180 1.46 18.49 5.57
C THR A 180 0.28 19.39 5.22
N PRO A 181 -0.15 19.44 3.94
CA PRO A 181 -1.25 20.30 3.49
C PRO A 181 -2.55 20.07 4.27
N ALA A 182 -3.28 21.14 4.57
CA ALA A 182 -4.53 21.07 5.33
C ALA A 182 -5.56 20.13 4.70
N SER A 183 -5.66 20.10 3.36
CA SER A 183 -6.53 19.21 2.62
C SER A 183 -6.18 17.72 2.81
N VAL A 184 -4.88 17.40 2.88
CA VAL A 184 -4.41 16.04 3.17
C VAL A 184 -4.74 15.65 4.61
N ARG A 185 -4.52 16.56 5.58
CA ARG A 185 -4.89 16.33 6.98
C ARG A 185 -6.38 16.02 7.14
N GLU A 186 -7.23 16.83 6.51
CA GLU A 186 -8.68 16.64 6.54
C GLU A 186 -9.08 15.31 5.87
N GLN A 187 -8.54 15.01 4.69
CA GLN A 187 -8.79 13.75 3.99
C GLN A 187 -8.44 12.54 4.86
N VAL A 188 -7.24 12.51 5.44
CA VAL A 188 -6.76 11.39 6.27
C VAL A 188 -7.64 11.22 7.51
N LEU A 189 -7.96 12.32 8.22
CA LEU A 189 -8.82 12.27 9.40
C LEU A 189 -10.22 11.77 9.08
N ASN A 190 -10.81 12.23 7.98
CA ASN A 190 -12.13 11.79 7.54
C ASN A 190 -12.17 10.29 7.22
N HIS A 191 -11.15 9.77 6.53
CA HIS A 191 -11.03 8.33 6.26
C HIS A 191 -10.85 7.54 7.56
N ALA A 192 -9.96 7.99 8.45
CA ALA A 192 -9.63 7.29 9.68
C ALA A 192 -10.83 7.14 10.63
N ILE A 193 -11.73 8.14 10.67
CA ILE A 193 -12.90 8.14 11.54
C ILE A 193 -14.09 7.38 10.91
N ALA A 194 -14.13 7.26 9.59
CA ALA A 194 -15.25 6.65 8.88
C ALA A 194 -15.32 5.12 9.02
N ILE A 195 -14.25 4.46 9.44
CA ILE A 195 -14.27 3.01 9.68
C ILE A 195 -14.98 2.71 11.01
N PRO A 196 -15.84 1.69 11.08
CA PRO A 196 -16.41 1.23 12.35
C PRO A 196 -15.31 0.96 13.39
N ALA A 197 -15.51 1.46 14.61
CA ALA A 197 -14.48 1.51 15.65
C ALA A 197 -13.94 0.11 16.03
N ASP A 198 -14.83 -0.87 16.16
CA ASP A 198 -14.50 -2.27 16.47
C ASP A 198 -13.62 -2.90 15.37
N LEU A 199 -14.01 -2.69 14.13
CA LEU A 199 -13.29 -3.18 12.96
C LEU A 199 -11.89 -2.55 12.86
N SER A 200 -11.84 -1.23 13.00
CA SER A 200 -10.60 -0.46 12.95
C SER A 200 -9.63 -0.86 14.07
N THR A 201 -10.13 -0.99 15.29
CA THR A 201 -9.34 -1.41 16.46
C THR A 201 -8.74 -2.79 16.25
N ALA A 202 -9.53 -3.75 15.75
CA ALA A 202 -9.04 -5.09 15.43
C ALA A 202 -7.91 -5.07 14.39
N MET A 203 -8.07 -4.33 13.29
CA MET A 203 -7.05 -4.21 12.24
C MET A 203 -5.76 -3.55 12.73
N LEU A 204 -5.87 -2.46 13.49
CA LEU A 204 -4.71 -1.76 14.03
C LEU A 204 -3.94 -2.63 15.01
N ARG A 205 -4.65 -3.34 15.90
CA ARG A 205 -4.03 -4.27 16.86
C ARG A 205 -3.21 -5.33 16.12
N GLU A 206 -3.79 -5.99 15.12
CA GLU A 206 -3.12 -7.02 14.32
C GLU A 206 -1.93 -6.46 13.53
N SER A 207 -2.05 -5.24 13.00
CA SER A 207 -0.96 -4.59 12.28
C SER A 207 0.21 -4.23 13.18
N TRP A 208 -0.05 -3.73 14.38
CA TRP A 208 1.00 -3.37 15.35
C TRP A 208 1.65 -4.59 16.03
N ALA A 209 0.90 -5.69 16.17
CA ALA A 209 1.41 -6.96 16.71
C ALA A 209 2.17 -7.79 15.67
N TYR A 210 2.17 -7.39 14.39
CA TYR A 210 2.73 -8.21 13.32
C TYR A 210 4.25 -8.36 13.42
N ASP A 211 4.73 -9.61 13.46
CA ASP A 211 6.14 -9.95 13.31
C ASP A 211 6.47 -10.23 11.83
N PRO A 212 7.28 -9.38 11.16
CA PRO A 212 7.61 -9.57 9.75
C PRO A 212 8.65 -10.67 9.50
N LEU A 213 9.42 -11.09 10.51
CA LEU A 213 10.57 -11.98 10.34
C LEU A 213 10.20 -13.35 9.75
N PRO A 214 9.09 -14.01 10.15
CA PRO A 214 8.68 -15.25 9.52
C PRO A 214 8.41 -15.12 8.01
N ALA A 215 7.72 -14.04 7.60
CA ALA A 215 7.45 -13.81 6.18
C ALA A 215 8.72 -13.49 5.38
N LEU A 216 9.62 -12.70 5.96
CA LEU A 216 10.88 -12.30 5.32
C LEU A 216 11.81 -13.48 5.01
N ARG A 217 11.77 -14.56 5.80
CA ARG A 217 12.55 -15.79 5.54
C ARG A 217 12.16 -16.49 4.22
N ASP A 218 10.90 -16.38 3.85
CA ASP A 218 10.33 -17.08 2.69
C ASP A 218 10.41 -16.23 1.40
N ILE A 219 10.64 -14.92 1.52
CA ILE A 219 10.70 -14.00 0.38
C ILE A 219 12.11 -14.00 -0.21
N LYS A 220 12.22 -14.35 -1.50
CA LYS A 220 13.47 -14.34 -2.26
C LYS A 220 13.62 -13.12 -3.18
N ALA A 221 12.53 -12.44 -3.44
CA ALA A 221 12.52 -11.23 -4.26
C ALA A 221 13.21 -10.06 -3.54
N PRO A 222 13.86 -9.13 -4.26
CA PRO A 222 14.42 -7.93 -3.66
C PRO A 222 13.33 -7.07 -3.02
N ILE A 223 13.65 -6.50 -1.85
CA ILE A 223 12.77 -5.60 -1.11
C ILE A 223 13.41 -4.21 -1.09
N ARG A 224 12.65 -3.20 -1.49
CA ARG A 224 13.04 -1.79 -1.47
C ARG A 224 12.04 -0.97 -0.67
N ALA A 225 12.42 0.22 -0.25
CA ALA A 225 11.50 1.12 0.45
C ALA A 225 11.57 2.55 -0.11
N VAL A 226 10.44 3.24 0.01
CA VAL A 226 10.31 4.70 -0.12
C VAL A 226 9.67 5.17 1.17
N ASN A 227 10.46 5.74 2.08
CA ASN A 227 10.00 6.17 3.39
C ASN A 227 10.11 7.69 3.53
N SER A 228 9.26 8.29 4.35
CA SER A 228 9.43 9.65 4.84
C SER A 228 10.61 9.74 5.81
N ASP A 229 11.01 10.95 6.16
CA ASP A 229 11.96 11.20 7.24
C ASP A 229 11.28 11.40 8.62
N LYS A 230 9.96 11.20 8.68
CA LYS A 230 9.18 11.29 9.93
C LYS A 230 9.67 10.29 10.97
N PHE A 231 9.99 9.08 10.55
CA PHE A 231 10.58 8.05 11.41
C PHE A 231 11.92 7.58 10.86
N PRO A 232 12.92 7.35 11.74
CA PRO A 232 14.22 6.86 11.30
C PRO A 232 14.13 5.44 10.74
N THR A 233 14.65 5.22 9.54
CA THR A 233 14.76 3.87 8.96
C THR A 233 16.07 3.20 9.39
N ASN A 234 15.99 2.07 10.09
CA ASN A 234 17.14 1.26 10.46
C ASN A 234 17.61 0.41 9.27
N ARG A 235 18.43 1.01 8.41
CA ARG A 235 18.92 0.35 7.19
C ARG A 235 19.75 -0.89 7.47
N GLU A 236 20.52 -0.89 8.57
CA GLU A 236 21.37 -2.01 8.94
C GLU A 236 20.55 -3.22 9.37
N ALA A 237 19.58 -3.03 10.26
CA ALA A 237 18.68 -4.09 10.68
C ALA A 237 17.88 -4.64 9.47
N ASN A 238 17.32 -3.77 8.66
CA ASN A 238 16.52 -4.18 7.51
C ASN A 238 17.33 -4.96 6.46
N ARG A 239 18.58 -4.59 6.20
CA ARG A 239 19.48 -5.33 5.28
C ARG A 239 19.80 -6.75 5.74
N ARG A 240 19.74 -7.03 7.03
CA ARG A 240 20.00 -8.38 7.57
C ARG A 240 18.87 -9.36 7.22
N TYR A 241 17.65 -8.86 7.08
CA TYR A 241 16.46 -9.69 6.92
C TYR A 241 15.75 -9.52 5.56
N MET A 242 15.98 -8.40 4.87
CA MET A 242 15.38 -8.10 3.56
C MET A 242 16.42 -8.20 2.46
N GLN A 243 16.20 -9.10 1.52
CA GLN A 243 17.12 -9.28 0.39
C GLN A 243 17.24 -8.01 -0.44
N GLY A 244 18.49 -7.54 -0.59
CA GLY A 244 18.82 -6.37 -1.40
C GLY A 244 18.15 -5.09 -0.92
N PHE A 245 17.89 -4.94 0.38
CA PHE A 245 17.19 -3.77 0.92
C PHE A 245 17.94 -2.48 0.65
N GLU A 246 17.26 -1.55 0.02
CA GLU A 246 17.65 -0.15 -0.13
C GLU A 246 16.41 0.72 0.08
N THR A 247 16.63 1.96 0.54
CA THR A 247 15.54 2.90 0.76
C THR A 247 15.87 4.29 0.24
N ILE A 248 14.87 4.93 -0.34
CA ILE A 248 14.85 6.36 -0.64
C ILE A 248 14.10 7.05 0.48
N ILE A 249 14.69 8.08 1.07
CA ILE A 249 14.06 8.89 2.12
C ILE A 249 13.56 10.19 1.50
N LEU A 250 12.26 10.43 1.60
CA LEU A 250 11.60 11.67 1.22
C LEU A 250 11.60 12.62 2.42
N ARG A 251 12.29 13.75 2.27
CA ARG A 251 12.46 14.73 3.34
C ARG A 251 11.28 15.68 3.41
N GLY A 252 10.87 16.01 4.62
CA GLY A 252 9.80 16.96 4.87
C GLY A 252 8.39 16.42 4.59
N THR A 253 8.27 15.10 4.33
CA THR A 253 6.97 14.44 4.20
C THR A 253 6.62 13.67 5.47
N GLY A 254 5.33 13.50 5.73
CA GLY A 254 4.81 12.61 6.75
C GLY A 254 4.48 11.22 6.18
N HIS A 255 3.52 10.57 6.81
CA HIS A 255 3.16 9.18 6.55
C HIS A 255 2.48 8.93 5.19
N TYR A 256 2.03 10.00 4.52
CA TYR A 256 1.35 9.92 3.22
C TYR A 256 2.13 10.64 2.12
N PRO A 257 3.39 10.24 1.83
CA PRO A 257 4.22 10.96 0.86
C PRO A 257 3.59 11.04 -0.53
N MET A 258 2.75 10.05 -0.92
CA MET A 258 2.01 10.05 -2.19
C MET A 258 0.95 11.16 -2.27
N LEU A 259 0.48 11.67 -1.13
CA LEU A 259 -0.49 12.78 -1.04
C LEU A 259 0.20 14.10 -0.69
N GLU A 260 1.29 14.07 0.11
CA GLU A 260 1.96 15.24 0.63
C GLU A 260 2.92 15.86 -0.40
N ASP A 261 3.69 15.05 -1.12
CA ASP A 261 4.52 15.46 -2.26
C ASP A 261 4.42 14.41 -3.39
N PRO A 262 3.34 14.42 -4.18
CA PRO A 262 3.10 13.44 -5.24
C PRO A 262 4.22 13.39 -6.30
N GLU A 263 4.88 14.50 -6.56
CA GLU A 263 5.96 14.59 -7.56
C GLU A 263 7.25 13.92 -7.05
N ALA A 264 7.68 14.23 -5.81
CA ALA A 264 8.85 13.60 -5.22
C ALA A 264 8.61 12.10 -5.01
N PHE A 265 7.42 11.73 -4.53
CA PHE A 265 7.04 10.33 -4.37
C PHE A 265 7.05 9.57 -5.71
N SER A 266 6.46 10.13 -6.76
CA SER A 266 6.43 9.48 -8.09
C SER A 266 7.83 9.27 -8.65
N ARG A 267 8.76 10.23 -8.49
CA ARG A 267 10.16 10.05 -8.90
C ARG A 267 10.85 8.95 -8.11
N ALA A 268 10.70 8.94 -6.78
CA ALA A 268 11.28 7.93 -5.91
C ALA A 268 10.72 6.54 -6.21
N LEU A 269 9.40 6.42 -6.40
CA LEU A 269 8.76 5.17 -6.76
C LEU A 269 9.26 4.64 -8.11
N ALA A 270 9.35 5.49 -9.14
CA ALA A 270 9.86 5.10 -10.46
C ALA A 270 11.31 4.59 -10.39
N GLN A 271 12.18 5.25 -9.62
CA GLN A 271 13.55 4.81 -9.38
C GLN A 271 13.59 3.45 -8.66
N THR A 272 12.74 3.28 -7.67
CA THR A 272 12.64 2.04 -6.88
C THR A 272 12.12 0.88 -7.73
N LEU A 273 11.07 1.10 -8.55
CA LEU A 273 10.53 0.11 -9.47
C LEU A 273 11.59 -0.35 -10.50
N ALA A 274 12.36 0.56 -11.06
CA ALA A 274 13.44 0.23 -11.98
C ALA A 274 14.55 -0.63 -11.32
N ALA A 275 14.72 -0.52 -10.01
CA ALA A 275 15.73 -1.29 -9.25
C ALA A 275 15.24 -2.70 -8.85
N VAL A 276 13.93 -2.91 -8.65
CA VAL A 276 13.36 -4.23 -8.27
C VAL A 276 12.93 -5.07 -9.48
N SER A 277 12.85 -4.48 -10.67
CA SER A 277 12.42 -5.18 -11.89
C SER A 277 13.61 -5.75 -12.72
N ARG A 278 14.84 -5.55 -12.25
CA ARG A 278 16.07 -6.11 -12.87
C ARG A 278 16.37 -7.48 -12.28
#